data_f21d997fe075a6d2ebe005c2b8339117
#
_entry.id   f21d997fe075a6d2ebe005c2b8339117
#
_cell.length_a   1.000
_cell.length_b   1.000
_cell.length_c   1.000
_cell.angle_alpha   90.00
_cell.angle_beta   90.00
_cell.angle_gamma   90.00
#
_symmetry.space_group_name_H-M   'P 1'
#
loop_
_entity.id
_entity.type
_entity.pdbx_description
1 polymer ?
#
loop_
_entity_poly.entity_id
_entity_poly.type
_entity_poly.pdbx_seq_one_letter_code
_entity_poly.pdbx_strand_id
1 'polypeptide(L)'
;MYQLIALKAGKGGKAPLGGDVIIDARDDFDKIRGSVVNMTMNAEGAKVWEKLTRDNIGNAIAIVLDNQVYSFPNVNGAISGGSSEITGGFSPEEAKDLANVLKSGKMAAAVTIVQEDVIGPSLGQEAIQNGLISFLVALVLLMAYLIIMYGWTPGLVASFGVICNLFFTMGILASLQAVLTLSGIAGIVLSLAMAVDANVLIFERTKEELRAGKSMKSAVADGYKNAFSAIFDSNLTSMITGVILLIYGTGPILGFATTLIIGIATSFFTAIFITRLIFEAGLNHGRFNNMAFTTSISRNFLTDTHINFCLLYTSDA
;
A
#
# COMPACT_ATOMS: atom_id res chain seq x y z
N MET A 1 6.93 36.07 -8.20
CA MET A 1 7.65 37.18 -7.59
C MET A 1 7.18 37.28 -6.16
N TYR A 2 8.05 37.11 -5.15
CA TYR A 2 7.66 37.19 -3.74
C TYR A 2 7.87 38.60 -3.22
N GLN A 3 6.92 39.13 -2.47
CA GLN A 3 6.97 40.45 -1.85
C GLN A 3 7.12 40.28 -0.33
N LEU A 4 8.09 40.93 0.28
CA LEU A 4 8.28 40.92 1.72
C LEU A 4 7.37 41.99 2.35
N ILE A 5 6.46 41.56 3.24
CA ILE A 5 5.52 42.44 3.91
C ILE A 5 5.82 42.43 5.42
N ALA A 6 5.98 43.61 6.01
CA ALA A 6 6.13 43.75 7.46
C ALA A 6 4.74 43.74 8.13
N LEU A 7 4.53 42.85 9.06
CA LEU A 7 3.29 42.73 9.83
C LEU A 7 3.51 43.18 11.27
N LYS A 8 2.56 43.95 11.81
CA LYS A 8 2.51 44.30 13.22
C LYS A 8 1.94 43.12 14.00
N ALA A 9 2.77 42.39 14.73
CA ALA A 9 2.35 41.29 15.60
C ALA A 9 1.89 41.78 16.97
N GLY A 10 1.04 40.99 17.64
CA GLY A 10 0.63 41.19 19.02
C GLY A 10 1.79 40.99 20.02
N LYS A 11 1.50 41.08 21.31
CA LYS A 11 2.47 40.82 22.39
C LYS A 11 3.03 39.39 22.25
N GLY A 12 4.37 39.29 22.15
CA GLY A 12 5.05 38.00 22.02
C GLY A 12 5.14 37.44 20.57
N GLY A 13 4.91 38.30 19.55
CA GLY A 13 5.04 37.87 18.14
C GLY A 13 3.93 36.95 17.62
N LYS A 14 2.88 36.74 18.41
CA LYS A 14 1.74 35.89 18.02
C LYS A 14 0.63 36.71 17.37
N ALA A 15 -0.12 36.04 16.46
CA ALA A 15 -1.33 36.63 15.89
C ALA A 15 -2.35 36.94 16.99
N PRO A 16 -3.05 38.09 16.93
CA PRO A 16 -4.10 38.44 17.89
C PRO A 16 -5.31 37.49 17.86
N LEU A 17 -5.55 36.83 16.74
CA LEU A 17 -6.63 35.88 16.51
C LEU A 17 -6.05 34.66 15.79
N GLY A 18 -6.27 33.47 16.32
CA GLY A 18 -5.88 32.21 15.68
C GLY A 18 -6.98 31.69 14.74
N GLY A 19 -6.63 30.80 13.84
CA GLY A 19 -7.58 30.16 12.92
C GLY A 19 -8.55 29.18 13.60
N ASP A 20 -8.25 28.73 14.81
CA ASP A 20 -9.04 27.83 15.64
C ASP A 20 -10.42 28.40 16.03
N VAL A 21 -10.60 29.71 15.96
CA VAL A 21 -11.87 30.38 16.25
C VAL A 21 -12.82 30.37 15.05
N ILE A 22 -12.36 30.02 13.85
CA ILE A 22 -13.17 29.97 12.64
C ILE A 22 -13.98 28.68 12.64
N ILE A 23 -15.29 28.78 12.58
CA ILE A 23 -16.22 27.65 12.52
C ILE A 23 -16.43 27.19 11.08
N ASP A 24 -16.64 28.15 10.17
CA ASP A 24 -16.91 27.90 8.75
C ASP A 24 -16.43 29.07 7.88
N ALA A 25 -16.05 28.76 6.66
CA ALA A 25 -15.77 29.76 5.63
C ALA A 25 -16.27 29.25 4.27
N ARG A 26 -16.87 30.12 3.47
CA ARG A 26 -17.45 29.77 2.16
C ARG A 26 -17.15 30.86 1.16
N ASP A 27 -16.84 30.46 -0.06
CA ASP A 27 -16.88 31.33 -1.21
C ASP A 27 -18.33 31.63 -1.61
N ASP A 28 -18.60 32.87 -2.00
CA ASP A 28 -19.91 33.33 -2.46
C ASP A 28 -19.72 34.32 -3.62
N PHE A 29 -20.80 34.59 -4.36
CA PHE A 29 -20.77 35.49 -5.49
C PHE A 29 -21.78 36.61 -5.33
N ASP A 30 -21.29 37.82 -5.04
CA ASP A 30 -22.09 39.04 -5.04
C ASP A 30 -22.16 39.65 -6.45
N LYS A 31 -23.36 39.96 -6.92
CA LYS A 31 -23.58 40.54 -8.27
C LYS A 31 -22.93 41.88 -8.49
N ILE A 32 -22.59 42.61 -7.43
CA ILE A 32 -22.02 43.96 -7.48
C ILE A 32 -20.51 43.93 -7.20
N ARG A 33 -20.10 43.08 -6.26
CA ARG A 33 -18.72 43.03 -5.74
C ARG A 33 -17.87 41.88 -6.29
N GLY A 34 -18.51 40.98 -7.03
CA GLY A 34 -17.83 39.77 -7.55
C GLY A 34 -17.70 38.67 -6.52
N SER A 35 -16.65 37.88 -6.61
CA SER A 35 -16.40 36.78 -5.68
C SER A 35 -15.98 37.31 -4.30
N VAL A 36 -16.62 36.79 -3.26
CA VAL A 36 -16.43 37.19 -1.86
C VAL A 36 -16.24 35.92 -1.01
N VAL A 37 -15.65 36.08 0.17
CA VAL A 37 -15.50 34.97 1.12
C VAL A 37 -16.23 35.35 2.42
N ASN A 38 -17.22 34.55 2.77
CA ASN A 38 -17.95 34.65 4.03
C ASN A 38 -17.33 33.75 5.06
N MET A 39 -16.94 34.28 6.23
CA MET A 39 -16.42 33.50 7.35
C MET A 39 -17.28 33.68 8.60
N THR A 40 -17.40 32.63 9.39
CA THR A 40 -18.14 32.63 10.66
C THR A 40 -17.22 32.15 11.79
N MET A 41 -17.24 32.85 12.90
CA MET A 41 -16.42 32.60 14.08
C MET A 41 -17.27 32.13 15.27
N ASN A 42 -16.60 31.48 16.22
CA ASN A 42 -17.22 31.16 17.51
C ASN A 42 -17.41 32.44 18.38
N ALA A 43 -18.12 32.29 19.49
CA ALA A 43 -18.46 33.43 20.35
C ALA A 43 -17.22 34.13 20.98
N GLU A 44 -16.15 33.41 21.18
CA GLU A 44 -14.88 33.96 21.70
C GLU A 44 -14.14 34.72 20.61
N GLY A 45 -14.00 34.13 19.42
CA GLY A 45 -13.44 34.79 18.24
C GLY A 45 -14.17 36.02 17.83
N ALA A 46 -15.53 36.03 17.89
CA ALA A 46 -16.37 37.17 17.55
C ALA A 46 -16.05 38.41 18.42
N LYS A 47 -15.83 38.24 19.74
CA LYS A 47 -15.45 39.31 20.64
C LYS A 47 -14.06 39.88 20.33
N VAL A 48 -13.09 39.01 20.08
CA VAL A 48 -11.73 39.43 19.72
C VAL A 48 -11.74 40.11 18.36
N TRP A 49 -12.50 39.61 17.40
CA TRP A 49 -12.62 40.14 16.05
C TRP A 49 -13.28 41.54 16.05
N GLU A 50 -14.35 41.70 16.84
CA GLU A 50 -14.97 43.03 17.00
C GLU A 50 -13.99 44.06 17.52
N LYS A 51 -13.21 43.72 18.55
CA LYS A 51 -12.18 44.62 19.10
C LYS A 51 -11.08 44.89 18.07
N LEU A 52 -10.60 43.85 17.41
CA LEU A 52 -9.52 43.96 16.42
C LEU A 52 -9.93 44.83 15.23
N THR A 53 -11.14 44.64 14.71
CA THR A 53 -11.68 45.46 13.60
C THR A 53 -11.97 46.89 14.04
N ARG A 54 -12.47 47.10 15.26
CA ARG A 54 -12.69 48.46 15.82
C ARG A 54 -11.39 49.26 15.96
N ASP A 55 -10.33 48.59 16.45
CA ASP A 55 -9.04 49.23 16.70
C ASP A 55 -8.24 49.50 15.38
N ASN A 56 -8.67 48.91 14.25
CA ASN A 56 -7.98 48.96 12.96
C ASN A 56 -8.89 49.49 11.82
N ILE A 57 -9.89 50.28 12.11
CA ILE A 57 -10.72 50.90 11.07
C ILE A 57 -9.86 51.75 10.14
N GLY A 58 -9.95 51.57 8.83
CA GLY A 58 -9.16 52.21 7.80
C GLY A 58 -7.79 51.60 7.56
N ASN A 59 -7.39 50.59 8.35
CA ASN A 59 -6.16 49.82 8.16
C ASN A 59 -6.47 48.43 7.60
N ALA A 60 -5.42 47.76 7.08
CA ALA A 60 -5.55 46.38 6.61
C ALA A 60 -5.26 45.35 7.74
N ILE A 61 -6.00 44.25 7.75
CA ILE A 61 -5.72 43.09 8.60
C ILE A 61 -5.26 41.95 7.71
N ALA A 62 -4.05 41.48 7.96
CA ALA A 62 -3.46 40.38 7.18
C ALA A 62 -3.99 39.01 7.62
N ILE A 63 -4.36 38.19 6.66
CA ILE A 63 -4.65 36.77 6.83
C ILE A 63 -3.38 36.01 6.49
N VAL A 64 -2.81 35.33 7.50
CA VAL A 64 -1.51 34.65 7.40
C VAL A 64 -1.68 33.15 7.64
N LEU A 65 -1.13 32.33 6.77
CA LEU A 65 -1.01 30.89 6.93
C LEU A 65 0.44 30.49 6.61
N ASP A 66 1.06 29.65 7.43
CA ASP A 66 2.42 29.14 7.25
C ASP A 66 3.47 30.22 6.91
N ASN A 67 3.41 31.35 7.64
CA ASN A 67 4.27 32.54 7.41
C ASN A 67 4.09 33.22 6.04
N GLN A 68 3.06 32.91 5.30
CA GLN A 68 2.71 33.58 4.05
C GLN A 68 1.42 34.40 4.22
N VAL A 69 1.43 35.62 3.67
CA VAL A 69 0.24 36.48 3.66
C VAL A 69 -0.62 36.12 2.46
N TYR A 70 -1.79 35.55 2.72
CA TYR A 70 -2.76 35.18 1.68
C TYR A 70 -3.60 36.36 1.21
N SER A 71 -4.01 37.22 2.13
CA SER A 71 -4.79 38.41 1.83
C SER A 71 -4.64 39.42 2.94
N PHE A 72 -4.87 40.70 2.64
CA PHE A 72 -4.80 41.80 3.59
C PHE A 72 -5.91 42.82 3.33
N PRO A 73 -7.23 42.43 3.54
CA PRO A 73 -8.33 43.31 3.31
C PRO A 73 -8.35 44.50 4.27
N ASN A 74 -8.85 45.68 3.78
CA ASN A 74 -9.05 46.84 4.60
C ASN A 74 -10.31 46.73 5.46
N VAL A 75 -10.24 47.23 6.67
CA VAL A 75 -11.35 47.24 7.62
C VAL A 75 -12.22 48.50 7.40
N ASN A 76 -13.42 48.31 6.92
CA ASN A 76 -14.34 49.40 6.66
C ASN A 76 -15.12 49.87 7.92
N GLY A 77 -15.20 49.01 8.93
CA GLY A 77 -15.90 49.29 10.19
C GLY A 77 -15.76 48.20 11.20
N ALA A 78 -16.18 48.42 12.45
CA ALA A 78 -16.20 47.40 13.49
C ALA A 78 -17.22 46.31 13.15
N ILE A 79 -16.78 45.03 13.17
CA ILE A 79 -17.61 43.89 12.81
C ILE A 79 -18.02 43.16 14.09
N SER A 80 -19.27 43.25 14.47
CA SER A 80 -19.85 42.53 15.60
C SER A 80 -20.63 41.31 15.12
N GLY A 81 -20.79 40.31 16.00
CA GLY A 81 -21.62 39.14 15.71
C GLY A 81 -20.90 37.90 15.10
N GLY A 82 -19.59 38.01 14.83
CA GLY A 82 -18.76 36.83 14.43
C GLY A 82 -18.94 36.34 12.99
N SER A 83 -19.72 37.05 12.16
CA SER A 83 -19.77 36.83 10.73
C SER A 83 -19.08 37.97 10.01
N SER A 84 -18.23 37.65 9.04
CA SER A 84 -17.44 38.62 8.30
C SER A 84 -17.36 38.26 6.83
N GLU A 85 -17.50 39.29 5.97
CA GLU A 85 -17.34 39.16 4.53
C GLU A 85 -16.00 39.78 4.11
N ILE A 86 -15.23 39.03 3.38
CA ILE A 86 -13.94 39.46 2.82
C ILE A 86 -14.15 39.72 1.33
N THR A 87 -13.96 40.98 0.94
CA THR A 87 -14.06 41.45 -0.44
C THR A 87 -12.67 41.90 -0.90
N GLY A 88 -12.31 41.65 -2.16
CA GLY A 88 -10.96 42.01 -2.63
C GLY A 88 -10.77 41.87 -4.13
N GLY A 89 -11.87 41.77 -4.91
CA GLY A 89 -11.77 41.57 -6.36
C GLY A 89 -11.18 40.21 -6.72
N PHE A 90 -11.44 39.20 -5.92
CA PHE A 90 -10.97 37.81 -6.13
C PHE A 90 -11.58 37.22 -7.39
N SER A 91 -10.80 36.42 -8.10
CA SER A 91 -11.35 35.44 -9.04
C SER A 91 -12.13 34.35 -8.27
N PRO A 92 -13.03 33.62 -8.91
CA PRO A 92 -13.76 32.53 -8.25
C PRO A 92 -12.82 31.46 -7.65
N GLU A 93 -11.69 31.18 -8.28
CA GLU A 93 -10.70 30.23 -7.80
C GLU A 93 -9.97 30.76 -6.56
N GLU A 94 -9.55 32.03 -6.56
CA GLU A 94 -8.88 32.65 -5.41
C GLU A 94 -9.81 32.76 -4.20
N ALA A 95 -11.11 33.05 -4.40
CA ALA A 95 -12.08 33.08 -3.32
C ALA A 95 -12.30 31.70 -2.70
N LYS A 96 -12.36 30.67 -3.53
CA LYS A 96 -12.47 29.27 -3.10
C LYS A 96 -11.23 28.81 -2.34
N ASP A 97 -10.05 29.17 -2.82
CA ASP A 97 -8.78 28.83 -2.16
C ASP A 97 -8.68 29.54 -0.80
N LEU A 98 -9.03 30.83 -0.72
CA LEU A 98 -9.06 31.56 0.54
C LEU A 98 -10.08 30.96 1.52
N ALA A 99 -11.27 30.56 1.07
CA ALA A 99 -12.25 29.89 1.91
C ALA A 99 -11.72 28.55 2.45
N ASN A 100 -11.04 27.76 1.63
CA ASN A 100 -10.41 26.50 2.04
C ASN A 100 -9.29 26.74 3.05
N VAL A 101 -8.45 27.76 2.83
CA VAL A 101 -7.39 28.16 3.77
C VAL A 101 -7.96 28.54 5.13
N LEU A 102 -9.03 29.36 5.16
CA LEU A 102 -9.71 29.74 6.39
C LEU A 102 -10.34 28.54 7.12
N LYS A 103 -10.92 27.59 6.38
CA LYS A 103 -11.41 26.31 6.95
C LYS A 103 -10.29 25.45 7.53
N SER A 104 -9.15 25.37 6.85
CA SER A 104 -8.01 24.58 7.29
C SER A 104 -7.31 25.17 8.52
N GLY A 105 -7.42 26.48 8.73
CA GLY A 105 -6.94 27.17 9.94
C GLY A 105 -7.55 26.66 11.25
N LYS A 106 -8.62 25.84 11.17
CA LYS A 106 -9.24 25.16 12.30
C LYS A 106 -8.43 23.96 12.82
N MET A 107 -7.38 23.55 12.13
CA MET A 107 -6.56 22.40 12.59
C MET A 107 -5.73 22.79 13.82
N ALA A 108 -5.96 22.08 14.93
CA ALA A 108 -5.31 22.31 16.21
C ALA A 108 -3.82 21.91 16.23
N ALA A 109 -3.32 21.23 15.20
CA ALA A 109 -1.93 20.80 15.04
C ALA A 109 -1.41 21.18 13.65
N ALA A 110 -0.16 21.61 13.57
CA ALA A 110 0.52 21.83 12.31
C ALA A 110 0.66 20.48 11.58
N VAL A 111 0.21 20.43 10.33
CA VAL A 111 0.36 19.27 9.46
C VAL A 111 1.58 19.52 8.57
N THR A 112 2.54 18.61 8.60
CA THR A 112 3.67 18.62 7.69
C THR A 112 3.47 17.54 6.63
N ILE A 113 3.71 17.89 5.36
CA ILE A 113 3.75 16.88 4.29
C ILE A 113 5.00 16.05 4.53
N VAL A 114 4.80 14.78 4.90
CA VAL A 114 5.88 13.82 5.15
C VAL A 114 6.42 13.27 3.85
N GLN A 115 5.53 13.09 2.86
CA GLN A 115 5.87 12.59 1.54
C GLN A 115 4.83 13.11 0.53
N GLU A 116 5.28 13.57 -0.61
CA GLU A 116 4.47 13.96 -1.76
C GLU A 116 4.99 13.23 -2.99
N ASP A 117 4.18 12.34 -3.55
CA ASP A 117 4.48 11.62 -4.79
C ASP A 117 3.55 12.14 -5.89
N VAL A 118 4.06 12.98 -6.78
CA VAL A 118 3.32 13.48 -7.93
C VAL A 118 3.59 12.60 -9.15
N ILE A 119 2.69 11.66 -9.41
CA ILE A 119 2.75 10.81 -10.60
C ILE A 119 1.75 11.34 -11.62
N GLY A 120 2.24 11.78 -12.77
CA GLY A 120 1.38 12.22 -13.87
C GLY A 120 0.47 11.06 -14.36
N PRO A 121 -0.75 11.34 -14.84
CA PRO A 121 -1.71 10.30 -15.26
C PRO A 121 -1.18 9.36 -16.34
N SER A 122 -0.37 9.86 -17.26
CA SER A 122 0.25 9.06 -18.33
C SER A 122 1.31 8.10 -17.82
N LEU A 123 2.21 8.57 -16.93
CA LEU A 123 3.25 7.75 -16.34
C LEU A 123 2.67 6.68 -15.39
N GLY A 124 1.62 7.01 -14.65
CA GLY A 124 0.93 6.06 -13.78
C GLY A 124 0.27 4.93 -14.58
N GLN A 125 -0.39 5.24 -15.68
CA GLN A 125 -1.05 4.25 -16.54
C GLN A 125 -0.05 3.33 -17.24
N GLU A 126 1.05 3.87 -17.77
CA GLU A 126 2.12 3.09 -18.38
C GLU A 126 2.79 2.15 -17.38
N ALA A 127 3.09 2.61 -16.16
CA ALA A 127 3.67 1.80 -15.11
C ALA A 127 2.75 0.65 -14.68
N ILE A 128 1.44 0.89 -14.55
CA ILE A 128 0.44 -0.15 -14.24
C ILE A 128 0.36 -1.18 -15.37
N GLN A 129 0.32 -0.74 -16.61
CA GLN A 129 0.23 -1.64 -17.78
C GLN A 129 1.49 -2.50 -17.89
N ASN A 130 2.67 -1.91 -17.81
CA ASN A 130 3.93 -2.64 -17.84
C ASN A 130 4.07 -3.60 -16.63
N GLY A 131 3.64 -3.18 -15.46
CA GLY A 131 3.58 -4.02 -14.27
C GLY A 131 2.66 -5.22 -14.44
N LEU A 132 1.47 -5.03 -15.02
CA LEU A 132 0.52 -6.11 -15.30
C LEU A 132 1.05 -7.10 -16.34
N ILE A 133 1.66 -6.61 -17.41
CA ILE A 133 2.27 -7.47 -18.44
C ILE A 133 3.39 -8.30 -17.83
N SER A 134 4.30 -7.67 -17.07
CA SER A 134 5.40 -8.36 -16.40
C SER A 134 4.91 -9.43 -15.43
N PHE A 135 3.84 -9.13 -14.69
CA PHE A 135 3.17 -10.08 -13.80
C PHE A 135 2.61 -11.29 -14.56
N LEU A 136 1.90 -11.07 -15.65
CA LEU A 136 1.34 -12.16 -16.48
C LEU A 136 2.44 -13.03 -17.09
N VAL A 137 3.51 -12.43 -17.58
CA VAL A 137 4.67 -13.15 -18.11
C VAL A 137 5.32 -14.01 -16.99
N ALA A 138 5.54 -13.44 -15.82
CA ALA A 138 6.10 -14.17 -14.68
C ALA A 138 5.19 -15.35 -14.27
N LEU A 139 3.87 -15.15 -14.22
CA LEU A 139 2.90 -16.19 -13.89
C LEU A 139 2.96 -17.35 -14.89
N VAL A 140 2.97 -17.07 -16.19
CA VAL A 140 3.05 -18.09 -17.25
C VAL A 140 4.37 -18.86 -17.15
N LEU A 141 5.49 -18.16 -16.94
CA LEU A 141 6.80 -18.80 -16.79
C LEU A 141 6.85 -19.71 -15.55
N LEU A 142 6.28 -19.28 -14.42
CA LEU A 142 6.19 -20.09 -13.19
C LEU A 142 5.35 -21.36 -13.41
N MET A 143 4.18 -21.24 -14.07
CA MET A 143 3.35 -22.40 -14.38
C MET A 143 4.05 -23.37 -15.34
N ALA A 144 4.70 -22.84 -16.38
CA ALA A 144 5.50 -23.65 -17.30
C ALA A 144 6.64 -24.39 -16.58
N TYR A 145 7.36 -23.68 -15.68
CA TYR A 145 8.41 -24.28 -14.86
C TYR A 145 7.89 -25.45 -14.02
N LEU A 146 6.77 -25.29 -13.34
CA LEU A 146 6.17 -26.34 -12.51
C LEU A 146 5.80 -27.58 -13.34
N ILE A 147 5.21 -27.39 -14.53
CA ILE A 147 4.83 -28.49 -15.41
C ILE A 147 6.07 -29.21 -15.97
N ILE A 148 7.09 -28.46 -16.39
CA ILE A 148 8.32 -29.01 -16.95
C ILE A 148 9.11 -29.79 -15.90
N MET A 149 9.19 -29.29 -14.66
CA MET A 149 10.00 -29.90 -13.61
C MET A 149 9.29 -31.06 -12.90
N TYR A 150 7.99 -30.94 -12.62
CA TYR A 150 7.26 -31.91 -11.80
C TYR A 150 6.27 -32.79 -12.59
N GLY A 151 6.16 -32.54 -13.89
CA GLY A 151 5.26 -33.27 -14.76
C GLY A 151 3.86 -32.71 -14.82
N TRP A 152 3.05 -33.28 -15.72
CA TRP A 152 1.75 -32.72 -16.08
C TRP A 152 0.78 -32.64 -14.89
N THR A 153 0.59 -33.74 -14.14
CA THR A 153 -0.40 -33.80 -13.05
C THR A 153 0.00 -32.96 -11.84
N PRO A 154 1.17 -33.16 -11.21
CA PRO A 154 1.57 -32.33 -10.07
C PRO A 154 1.75 -30.86 -10.46
N GLY A 155 2.31 -30.59 -11.66
CA GLY A 155 2.49 -29.23 -12.16
C GLY A 155 1.17 -28.50 -12.35
N LEU A 156 0.12 -29.15 -12.89
CA LEU A 156 -1.20 -28.55 -13.00
C LEU A 156 -1.86 -28.30 -11.64
N VAL A 157 -1.72 -29.22 -10.69
CA VAL A 157 -2.27 -29.02 -9.34
C VAL A 157 -1.61 -27.85 -8.64
N ALA A 158 -0.28 -27.74 -8.74
CA ALA A 158 0.44 -26.59 -8.17
C ALA A 158 0.06 -25.28 -8.89
N SER A 159 -0.03 -25.29 -10.22
CA SER A 159 -0.46 -24.11 -11.01
C SER A 159 -1.88 -23.67 -10.63
N PHE A 160 -2.79 -24.60 -10.41
CA PHE A 160 -4.12 -24.28 -9.91
C PHE A 160 -4.06 -23.68 -8.50
N GLY A 161 -3.21 -24.19 -7.61
CA GLY A 161 -2.96 -23.61 -6.30
C GLY A 161 -2.45 -22.15 -6.38
N VAL A 162 -1.56 -21.85 -7.30
CA VAL A 162 -1.06 -20.48 -7.55
C VAL A 162 -2.19 -19.56 -8.03
N ILE A 163 -3.05 -20.03 -8.92
CA ILE A 163 -4.22 -19.26 -9.39
C ILE A 163 -5.20 -19.01 -8.23
N CYS A 164 -5.48 -20.01 -7.41
CA CYS A 164 -6.31 -19.86 -6.21
C CYS A 164 -5.71 -18.85 -5.23
N ASN A 165 -4.39 -18.91 -5.02
CA ASN A 165 -3.67 -17.95 -4.17
C ASN A 165 -3.86 -16.52 -4.67
N LEU A 166 -3.68 -16.29 -5.96
CA LEU A 166 -3.92 -14.98 -6.57
C LEU A 166 -5.36 -14.52 -6.36
N PHE A 167 -6.32 -15.40 -6.60
CA PHE A 167 -7.74 -15.09 -6.42
C PHE A 167 -8.06 -14.70 -4.97
N PHE A 168 -7.57 -15.45 -3.99
CA PHE A 168 -7.77 -15.13 -2.57
C PHE A 168 -7.07 -13.84 -2.17
N THR A 169 -5.83 -13.63 -2.62
CA THR A 169 -5.08 -12.39 -2.35
C THR A 169 -5.82 -11.18 -2.87
N MET A 170 -6.27 -11.21 -4.14
CA MET A 170 -7.03 -10.12 -4.74
C MET A 170 -8.40 -9.93 -4.06
N GLY A 171 -9.08 -11.02 -3.69
CA GLY A 171 -10.35 -10.97 -2.96
C GLY A 171 -10.23 -10.31 -1.59
N ILE A 172 -9.18 -10.63 -0.83
CA ILE A 172 -8.93 -10.03 0.48
C ILE A 172 -8.56 -8.54 0.32
N LEU A 173 -7.67 -8.19 -0.62
CA LEU A 173 -7.31 -6.80 -0.90
C LEU A 173 -8.54 -5.96 -1.28
N ALA A 174 -9.41 -6.49 -2.14
CA ALA A 174 -10.65 -5.83 -2.53
C ALA A 174 -11.61 -5.67 -1.33
N SER A 175 -11.73 -6.68 -0.48
CA SER A 175 -12.57 -6.64 0.74
C SER A 175 -12.08 -5.58 1.74
N LEU A 176 -10.78 -5.39 1.85
CA LEU A 176 -10.16 -4.38 2.72
C LEU A 176 -10.12 -2.99 2.09
N GLN A 177 -10.63 -2.83 0.85
CA GLN A 177 -10.55 -1.59 0.07
C GLN A 177 -9.11 -1.05 -0.04
N ALA A 178 -8.13 -1.96 -0.04
CA ALA A 178 -6.72 -1.60 -0.14
C ALA A 178 -6.39 -1.05 -1.53
N VAL A 179 -5.68 0.08 -1.57
CA VAL A 179 -5.23 0.66 -2.83
C VAL A 179 -4.06 -0.15 -3.38
N LEU A 180 -4.21 -0.69 -4.58
CA LEU A 180 -3.13 -1.42 -5.25
C LEU A 180 -2.13 -0.43 -5.83
N THR A 181 -0.99 -0.29 -5.16
CA THR A 181 0.14 0.53 -5.60
C THR A 181 1.09 -0.29 -6.48
N LEU A 182 2.00 0.38 -7.20
CA LEU A 182 3.04 -0.31 -7.98
C LEU A 182 3.91 -1.22 -7.10
N SER A 183 4.28 -0.76 -5.92
CA SER A 183 4.98 -1.56 -4.90
C SER A 183 4.12 -2.72 -4.39
N GLY A 184 2.80 -2.54 -4.28
CA GLY A 184 1.86 -3.61 -3.95
C GLY A 184 1.84 -4.72 -5.02
N ILE A 185 1.90 -4.37 -6.31
CA ILE A 185 2.03 -5.35 -7.40
C ILE A 185 3.32 -6.16 -7.23
N ALA A 186 4.45 -5.51 -6.91
CA ALA A 186 5.69 -6.21 -6.63
C ALA A 186 5.57 -7.17 -5.42
N GLY A 187 4.85 -6.80 -4.38
CA GLY A 187 4.54 -7.67 -3.24
C GLY A 187 3.71 -8.90 -3.63
N ILE A 188 2.73 -8.76 -4.52
CA ILE A 188 1.96 -9.89 -5.06
C ILE A 188 2.87 -10.83 -5.87
N VAL A 189 3.72 -10.30 -6.75
CA VAL A 189 4.67 -11.13 -7.54
C VAL A 189 5.59 -11.92 -6.62
N LEU A 190 6.13 -11.28 -5.58
CA LEU A 190 6.99 -11.95 -4.60
C LEU A 190 6.23 -13.04 -3.83
N SER A 191 5.00 -12.78 -3.40
CA SER A 191 4.19 -13.78 -2.69
C SER A 191 3.84 -14.99 -3.56
N LEU A 192 3.66 -14.80 -4.87
CA LEU A 192 3.47 -15.90 -5.82
C LEU A 192 4.71 -16.76 -5.96
N ALA A 193 5.91 -16.18 -5.97
CA ALA A 193 7.15 -16.92 -5.98
C ALA A 193 7.29 -17.81 -4.72
N MET A 194 6.95 -17.27 -3.54
CA MET A 194 6.93 -18.05 -2.28
C MET A 194 5.83 -19.12 -2.25
N ALA A 195 4.70 -18.88 -2.91
CA ALA A 195 3.64 -19.89 -3.04
C ALA A 195 4.09 -21.10 -3.86
N VAL A 196 4.89 -20.87 -4.91
CA VAL A 196 5.52 -21.94 -5.70
C VAL A 196 6.53 -22.72 -4.87
N ASP A 197 7.35 -22.03 -4.08
CA ASP A 197 8.38 -22.66 -3.24
C ASP A 197 7.78 -23.68 -2.25
N ALA A 198 6.67 -23.36 -1.61
CA ALA A 198 5.95 -24.28 -0.74
C ALA A 198 5.54 -25.58 -1.47
N ASN A 199 5.01 -25.46 -2.69
CA ASN A 199 4.63 -26.61 -3.51
C ASN A 199 5.86 -27.44 -3.93
N VAL A 200 6.95 -26.77 -4.30
CA VAL A 200 8.23 -27.39 -4.64
C VAL A 200 8.75 -28.24 -3.47
N LEU A 201 8.73 -27.68 -2.25
CA LEU A 201 9.16 -28.39 -1.05
C LEU A 201 8.34 -29.66 -0.80
N ILE A 202 7.02 -29.57 -0.91
CA ILE A 202 6.12 -30.73 -0.77
C ILE A 202 6.45 -31.79 -1.82
N PHE A 203 6.66 -31.39 -3.07
CA PHE A 203 6.95 -32.33 -4.15
C PHE A 203 8.31 -33.00 -4.00
N GLU A 204 9.35 -32.29 -3.57
CA GLU A 204 10.65 -32.88 -3.31
C GLU A 204 10.59 -33.89 -2.15
N ARG A 205 9.89 -33.56 -1.05
CA ARG A 205 9.65 -34.51 0.04
C ARG A 205 8.85 -35.73 -0.43
N THR A 206 7.84 -35.54 -1.26
CA THR A 206 7.07 -36.65 -1.86
C THR A 206 7.96 -37.54 -2.75
N LYS A 207 8.90 -36.95 -3.53
CA LYS A 207 9.87 -37.71 -4.32
C LYS A 207 10.80 -38.54 -3.44
N GLU A 208 11.28 -38.00 -2.31
CA GLU A 208 12.10 -38.71 -1.36
C GLU A 208 11.37 -39.97 -0.81
N GLU A 209 10.09 -39.79 -0.42
CA GLU A 209 9.29 -40.91 0.10
C GLU A 209 8.96 -41.95 -0.97
N LEU A 210 8.78 -41.54 -2.22
CA LEU A 210 8.61 -42.46 -3.35
C LEU A 210 9.90 -43.25 -3.64
N ARG A 211 11.06 -42.61 -3.55
CA ARG A 211 12.37 -43.29 -3.69
C ARG A 211 12.62 -44.30 -2.56
N ALA A 212 12.07 -44.03 -1.38
CA ALA A 212 12.10 -44.97 -0.25
C ALA A 212 11.14 -46.18 -0.43
N GLY A 213 10.41 -46.26 -1.56
CA GLY A 213 9.55 -47.39 -1.90
C GLY A 213 8.12 -47.32 -1.35
N LYS A 214 7.68 -46.18 -0.84
CA LYS A 214 6.29 -45.99 -0.36
C LYS A 214 5.30 -45.94 -1.52
N SER A 215 4.06 -46.35 -1.23
CA SER A 215 2.95 -46.20 -2.18
C SER A 215 2.67 -44.71 -2.45
N MET A 216 2.15 -44.36 -3.63
CA MET A 216 1.85 -42.98 -4.03
C MET A 216 1.02 -42.25 -2.96
N LYS A 217 -0.02 -42.89 -2.43
CA LYS A 217 -0.91 -42.28 -1.41
C LYS A 217 -0.15 -42.00 -0.10
N SER A 218 0.69 -42.93 0.35
CA SER A 218 1.49 -42.75 1.56
C SER A 218 2.58 -41.69 1.35
N ALA A 219 3.25 -41.72 0.20
CA ALA A 219 4.32 -40.79 -0.13
C ALA A 219 3.82 -39.33 -0.19
N VAL A 220 2.65 -39.08 -0.77
CA VAL A 220 2.02 -37.75 -0.78
C VAL A 220 1.67 -37.32 0.64
N ALA A 221 1.02 -38.19 1.43
CA ALA A 221 0.63 -37.84 2.81
C ALA A 221 1.86 -37.50 3.69
N ASP A 222 2.92 -38.33 3.60
CA ASP A 222 4.16 -38.11 4.34
C ASP A 222 4.94 -36.90 3.80
N GLY A 223 4.90 -36.64 2.49
CA GLY A 223 5.49 -35.47 1.86
C GLY A 223 4.93 -34.16 2.43
N TYR A 224 3.60 -34.06 2.52
CA TYR A 224 2.94 -32.93 3.17
C TYR A 224 3.30 -32.79 4.65
N LYS A 225 3.31 -33.93 5.37
CA LYS A 225 3.65 -33.93 6.81
C LYS A 225 5.10 -33.48 7.06
N ASN A 226 6.04 -34.02 6.29
CA ASN A 226 7.48 -33.75 6.48
C ASN A 226 7.89 -32.35 5.96
N ALA A 227 7.18 -31.81 4.95
CA ALA A 227 7.41 -30.45 4.45
C ALA A 227 6.80 -29.37 5.35
N PHE A 228 5.78 -29.70 6.16
CA PHE A 228 4.99 -28.71 6.90
C PHE A 228 5.84 -27.80 7.79
N SER A 229 6.75 -28.36 8.59
CA SER A 229 7.58 -27.57 9.50
C SER A 229 8.44 -26.55 8.74
N ALA A 230 9.12 -26.99 7.67
CA ALA A 230 9.98 -26.12 6.86
C ALA A 230 9.17 -24.99 6.17
N ILE A 231 7.98 -25.32 5.64
CA ILE A 231 7.08 -24.33 5.03
C ILE A 231 6.58 -23.34 6.07
N PHE A 232 6.19 -23.82 7.26
CA PHE A 232 5.72 -22.96 8.34
C PHE A 232 6.80 -21.99 8.81
N ASP A 233 8.03 -22.49 9.06
CA ASP A 233 9.14 -21.70 9.54
C ASP A 233 9.56 -20.62 8.53
N SER A 234 9.63 -20.98 7.24
CA SER A 234 9.92 -20.02 6.16
C SER A 234 8.88 -18.93 6.03
N ASN A 235 7.58 -19.31 6.05
CA ASN A 235 6.48 -18.36 5.96
C ASN A 235 6.39 -17.48 7.22
N LEU A 236 6.66 -18.04 8.41
CA LEU A 236 6.67 -17.28 9.67
C LEU A 236 7.78 -16.21 9.65
N THR A 237 8.98 -16.55 9.18
CA THR A 237 10.10 -15.61 9.06
C THR A 237 9.76 -14.47 8.11
N SER A 238 9.19 -14.79 6.95
CA SER A 238 8.74 -13.80 5.97
C SER A 238 7.57 -12.94 6.49
N MET A 239 6.67 -13.55 7.26
CA MET A 239 5.56 -12.84 7.90
C MET A 239 6.04 -11.81 8.93
N ILE A 240 7.04 -12.19 9.77
CA ILE A 240 7.65 -11.27 10.74
C ILE A 240 8.26 -10.07 10.01
N THR A 241 9.00 -10.31 8.93
CA THR A 241 9.57 -9.25 8.10
C THR A 241 8.47 -8.34 7.53
N GLY A 242 7.39 -8.92 7.00
CA GLY A 242 6.24 -8.18 6.51
C GLY A 242 5.58 -7.31 7.58
N VAL A 243 5.41 -7.84 8.79
CA VAL A 243 4.83 -7.09 9.93
C VAL A 243 5.73 -5.92 10.34
N ILE A 244 7.04 -6.10 10.38
CA ILE A 244 7.98 -5.01 10.65
C ILE A 244 7.87 -3.91 9.60
N LEU A 245 7.80 -4.28 8.31
CA LEU A 245 7.61 -3.33 7.22
C LEU A 245 6.24 -2.65 7.29
N LEU A 246 5.20 -3.32 7.80
CA LEU A 246 3.88 -2.73 7.97
C LEU A 246 3.86 -1.68 9.09
N ILE A 247 4.57 -1.93 10.20
CA ILE A 247 4.60 -1.03 11.37
C ILE A 247 5.48 0.20 11.11
N TYR A 248 6.64 0.01 10.51
CA TYR A 248 7.64 1.06 10.33
C TYR A 248 7.69 1.62 8.90
N GLY A 249 7.06 0.97 7.94
CA GLY A 249 7.04 1.41 6.55
C GLY A 249 6.15 2.63 6.35
N THR A 250 6.53 3.48 5.41
CA THR A 250 5.78 4.65 4.98
C THR A 250 5.58 4.61 3.47
N GLY A 251 4.53 5.27 2.97
CA GLY A 251 4.28 5.42 1.54
C GLY A 251 4.26 4.08 0.77
N PRO A 252 5.12 3.92 -0.26
CA PRO A 252 5.14 2.71 -1.08
C PRO A 252 5.44 1.42 -0.31
N ILE A 253 6.23 1.50 0.79
CA ILE A 253 6.60 0.33 1.60
C ILE A 253 5.37 -0.26 2.29
N LEU A 254 4.43 0.57 2.73
CA LEU A 254 3.20 0.11 3.38
C LEU A 254 2.34 -0.73 2.42
N GLY A 255 2.19 -0.27 1.16
CA GLY A 255 1.46 -1.02 0.13
C GLY A 255 2.11 -2.38 -0.18
N PHE A 256 3.44 -2.41 -0.30
CA PHE A 256 4.21 -3.64 -0.45
C PHE A 256 4.02 -4.60 0.73
N ALA A 257 4.19 -4.12 1.96
CA ALA A 257 4.06 -4.93 3.17
C ALA A 257 2.66 -5.53 3.33
N THR A 258 1.62 -4.75 3.05
CA THR A 258 0.23 -5.21 3.12
C THR A 258 -0.04 -6.36 2.15
N THR A 259 0.36 -6.20 0.89
CA THR A 259 0.16 -7.24 -0.14
C THR A 259 1.02 -8.47 0.14
N LEU A 260 2.24 -8.29 0.67
CA LEU A 260 3.14 -9.37 1.05
C LEU A 260 2.55 -10.23 2.18
N ILE A 261 2.08 -9.63 3.26
CA ILE A 261 1.49 -10.34 4.40
C ILE A 261 0.26 -11.15 3.97
N ILE A 262 -0.65 -10.52 3.23
CA ILE A 262 -1.86 -11.19 2.72
C ILE A 262 -1.46 -12.32 1.78
N GLY A 263 -0.51 -12.08 0.87
CA GLY A 263 -0.02 -13.08 -0.07
C GLY A 263 0.65 -14.28 0.61
N ILE A 264 1.44 -14.08 1.66
CA ILE A 264 2.04 -15.18 2.45
C ILE A 264 0.95 -15.99 3.15
N ALA A 265 -0.02 -15.35 3.79
CA ALA A 265 -1.10 -16.05 4.49
C ALA A 265 -1.95 -16.89 3.51
N THR A 266 -2.30 -16.33 2.36
CA THR A 266 -3.08 -17.04 1.33
C THR A 266 -2.27 -18.13 0.66
N SER A 267 -0.96 -17.93 0.42
CA SER A 267 -0.08 -18.95 -0.17
C SER A 267 0.08 -20.15 0.75
N PHE A 268 0.27 -19.91 2.05
CA PHE A 268 0.33 -20.98 3.04
C PHE A 268 -0.96 -21.79 3.07
N PHE A 269 -2.11 -21.10 3.07
CA PHE A 269 -3.42 -21.75 3.03
C PHE A 269 -3.61 -22.58 1.75
N THR A 270 -3.32 -22.03 0.58
CA THR A 270 -3.51 -22.72 -0.69
C THR A 270 -2.57 -23.90 -0.87
N ALA A 271 -1.29 -23.75 -0.50
CA ALA A 271 -0.31 -24.82 -0.64
C ALA A 271 -0.59 -26.01 0.31
N ILE A 272 -1.07 -25.76 1.54
CA ILE A 272 -1.28 -26.85 2.51
C ILE A 272 -2.66 -27.44 2.43
N PHE A 273 -3.70 -26.61 2.24
CA PHE A 273 -5.08 -27.11 2.28
C PHE A 273 -5.63 -27.41 0.89
N ILE A 274 -5.56 -26.47 -0.05
CA ILE A 274 -6.20 -26.61 -1.36
C ILE A 274 -5.48 -27.66 -2.20
N THR A 275 -4.16 -27.58 -2.34
CA THR A 275 -3.42 -28.56 -3.16
C THR A 275 -3.48 -29.96 -2.55
N ARG A 276 -3.42 -30.07 -1.22
CA ARG A 276 -3.60 -31.35 -0.51
C ARG A 276 -4.98 -31.96 -0.78
N LEU A 277 -6.05 -31.16 -0.67
CA LEU A 277 -7.41 -31.61 -0.94
C LEU A 277 -7.54 -32.18 -2.36
N ILE A 278 -6.94 -31.53 -3.35
CA ILE A 278 -6.97 -31.98 -4.74
C ILE A 278 -6.21 -33.30 -4.90
N PHE A 279 -5.02 -33.43 -4.29
CA PHE A 279 -4.28 -34.69 -4.33
C PHE A 279 -5.02 -35.82 -3.63
N GLU A 280 -5.56 -35.60 -2.44
CA GLU A 280 -6.31 -36.61 -1.70
C GLU A 280 -7.58 -37.03 -2.47
N ALA A 281 -8.33 -36.10 -3.03
CA ALA A 281 -9.49 -36.38 -3.86
C ALA A 281 -9.11 -37.19 -5.12
N GLY A 282 -8.06 -36.79 -5.83
CA GLY A 282 -7.59 -37.46 -7.04
C GLY A 282 -7.09 -38.87 -6.77
N LEU A 283 -6.36 -39.08 -5.68
CA LEU A 283 -5.87 -40.41 -5.25
C LEU A 283 -6.99 -41.31 -4.80
N ASN A 284 -7.99 -40.81 -4.07
CA ASN A 284 -9.16 -41.60 -3.64
C ASN A 284 -10.05 -42.04 -4.82
N HIS A 285 -10.09 -41.22 -5.90
CA HIS A 285 -10.81 -41.61 -7.14
C HIS A 285 -9.95 -42.45 -8.10
N GLY A 286 -8.71 -42.78 -7.71
CA GLY A 286 -7.81 -43.60 -8.53
C GLY A 286 -7.19 -42.91 -9.75
N ARG A 287 -7.51 -41.63 -9.99
CA ARG A 287 -7.01 -40.87 -11.14
C ARG A 287 -5.51 -40.56 -11.07
N PHE A 288 -4.97 -40.43 -9.87
CA PHE A 288 -3.59 -40.03 -9.62
C PHE A 288 -2.64 -41.19 -9.21
N ASN A 289 -3.09 -42.44 -9.29
CA ASN A 289 -2.26 -43.58 -8.87
C ASN A 289 -0.99 -43.78 -9.72
N ASN A 290 -1.01 -43.36 -10.98
CA ASN A 290 0.13 -43.48 -11.92
C ASN A 290 0.81 -42.13 -12.22
N MET A 291 0.62 -41.12 -11.38
CA MET A 291 1.30 -39.85 -11.60
C MET A 291 2.79 -39.96 -11.29
N ALA A 292 3.59 -39.20 -12.04
CA ALA A 292 5.03 -39.07 -11.78
C ALA A 292 5.34 -37.65 -11.33
N PHE A 293 6.14 -37.52 -10.27
CA PHE A 293 6.68 -36.23 -9.81
C PHE A 293 7.99 -35.86 -10.48
N THR A 294 8.45 -36.65 -11.44
CA THR A 294 9.71 -36.44 -12.16
C THR A 294 9.48 -36.50 -13.66
N THR A 295 10.07 -35.57 -14.37
CA THR A 295 10.18 -35.57 -15.84
C THR A 295 11.56 -36.03 -16.26
N SER A 296 11.75 -36.40 -17.54
CA SER A 296 13.10 -36.74 -18.08
C SER A 296 14.11 -35.62 -17.89
N ILE A 297 13.65 -34.36 -17.92
CA ILE A 297 14.47 -33.16 -17.69
C ILE A 297 14.87 -33.10 -16.21
N SER A 298 13.89 -33.22 -15.30
CA SER A 298 14.11 -33.15 -13.85
C SER A 298 14.96 -34.29 -13.34
N ARG A 299 14.92 -35.47 -13.98
CA ARG A 299 15.71 -36.64 -13.58
C ARG A 299 17.19 -36.48 -13.86
N ASN A 300 17.56 -35.79 -14.96
CA ASN A 300 18.95 -35.60 -15.38
C ASN A 300 19.51 -34.24 -14.91
N PHE A 301 18.70 -33.40 -14.33
CA PHE A 301 19.11 -32.10 -13.82
C PHE A 301 19.78 -32.30 -12.46
N LEU A 302 21.08 -32.08 -12.35
CA LEU A 302 21.89 -32.21 -11.14
C LEU A 302 22.29 -33.64 -10.69
N THR A 303 22.06 -34.69 -11.47
CA THR A 303 22.52 -36.05 -11.07
C THR A 303 24.03 -36.20 -11.05
N ASP A 304 24.78 -35.38 -11.76
CA ASP A 304 26.25 -35.45 -11.87
C ASP A 304 27.02 -34.39 -11.06
N THR A 305 26.34 -33.58 -10.26
CA THR A 305 27.02 -32.63 -9.38
C THR A 305 27.47 -33.28 -8.09
N HIS A 306 28.61 -33.95 -8.12
CA HIS A 306 29.36 -34.28 -6.92
C HIS A 306 29.98 -33.02 -6.33
N ILE A 307 29.27 -32.35 -5.44
CA ILE A 307 29.84 -31.29 -4.62
C ILE A 307 30.66 -31.97 -3.53
N ASN A 308 31.96 -32.06 -3.75
CA ASN A 308 32.91 -32.54 -2.73
C ASN A 308 33.07 -31.45 -1.67
N PHE A 309 32.23 -31.47 -0.64
CA PHE A 309 32.33 -30.58 0.52
C PHE A 309 33.70 -30.69 1.25
N CYS A 310 34.43 -31.80 1.08
CA CYS A 310 35.76 -31.96 1.64
C CYS A 310 36.85 -31.05 1.04
N LEU A 311 36.68 -30.55 -0.18
CA LEU A 311 37.69 -29.68 -0.81
C LEU A 311 37.57 -28.20 -0.38
N LEU A 312 36.46 -27.79 0.22
CA LEU A 312 36.26 -26.41 0.70
C LEU A 312 36.90 -26.16 2.08
N TYR A 313 37.22 -27.22 2.83
CA TYR A 313 37.78 -27.11 4.18
C TYR A 313 39.32 -27.28 4.23
N THR A 314 39.96 -27.64 3.12
CA THR A 314 41.41 -27.90 3.08
C THR A 314 42.21 -26.84 2.33
N SER A 315 41.59 -25.72 1.94
CA SER A 315 42.28 -24.64 1.21
C SER A 315 42.92 -23.59 2.13
N ASP A 316 42.73 -23.67 3.45
CA ASP A 316 43.31 -22.75 4.44
C ASP A 316 44.19 -23.47 5.51
N ALA A 317 45.03 -24.43 5.09
CA ALA A 317 46.07 -24.97 5.92
C ALA A 317 47.45 -24.83 5.25
#